data_9cd562b546b8bf9fcb08ddba40c55205
#
_entry.id   9cd562b546b8bf9fcb08ddba40c55205
#
_cell.length_a   1.000
_cell.length_b   1.000
_cell.length_c   1.000
_cell.angle_alpha   90.00
_cell.angle_beta   90.00
_cell.angle_gamma   90.00
#
_symmetry.space_group_name_H-M   'P 1'
#
loop_
_entity.id
_entity.type
_entity.pdbx_description
1 polymer ?
#
loop_
_entity_poly.entity_id
_entity_poly.type
_entity_poly.pdbx_seq_one_letter_code
_entity_poly.pdbx_strand_id
1 'polypeptide(L)'
;LLRKWCEGRECNTASWDEILRSADILASLHGAMNQMEHSLTEVLDTDVGRLLRTYEKHTRELRTVRNYTRGRKNKSEFEKEFLGLYPKFEEQASEILESLREQEGKKEGMGICHGDFSQHNVVFRSEYAAVISFDNICYDVQIGDLARFMRKILEKNNWNMGLGMEMIRAYSDKKAMSPYETKQLYLRLSYPE
;
A
#
# COMPACT_ATOMS: atom_id res chain seq x y z
N LEU A 1 -4.13 -17.48 19.72
CA LEU A 1 -4.13 -16.29 20.57
C LEU A 1 -5.57 -15.80 20.74
N LEU A 2 -6.04 -15.67 22.00
CA LEU A 2 -7.32 -15.01 22.29
C LEU A 2 -7.07 -13.51 22.34
N ARG A 3 -7.88 -12.74 21.57
CA ARG A 3 -7.82 -11.27 21.54
C ARG A 3 -9.14 -10.72 22.06
N LYS A 4 -9.08 -9.53 22.66
CA LYS A 4 -10.29 -8.81 23.04
C LYS A 4 -11.07 -8.45 21.78
N TRP A 5 -12.36 -8.79 21.74
CA TRP A 5 -13.24 -8.39 20.66
C TRP A 5 -13.38 -6.86 20.62
N CYS A 6 -13.19 -6.27 19.45
CA CYS A 6 -13.43 -4.86 19.22
C CYS A 6 -14.79 -4.72 18.52
N GLU A 7 -15.77 -4.21 19.25
CA GLU A 7 -17.11 -3.95 18.69
C GLU A 7 -17.08 -2.73 17.76
N GLY A 8 -17.77 -2.82 16.65
CA GLY A 8 -17.90 -1.76 15.68
C GLY A 8 -18.11 -2.31 14.28
N ARG A 9 -18.13 -1.44 13.31
CA ARG A 9 -18.18 -1.79 11.89
C ARG A 9 -16.90 -1.35 11.20
N GLU A 10 -16.55 -2.01 10.12
CA GLU A 10 -15.44 -1.63 9.24
C GLU A 10 -15.62 -0.22 8.67
N CYS A 11 -14.52 0.39 8.26
CA CYS A 11 -14.51 1.68 7.58
C CYS A 11 -15.38 1.61 6.32
N ASN A 12 -16.33 2.54 6.21
CA ASN A 12 -17.20 2.66 5.04
C ASN A 12 -16.43 3.34 3.89
N THR A 13 -16.12 2.56 2.86
CA THR A 13 -15.37 3.03 1.68
C THR A 13 -16.12 4.01 0.79
N ALA A 14 -17.41 4.29 1.03
CA ALA A 14 -18.19 5.34 0.38
C ALA A 14 -18.22 6.64 1.20
N SER A 15 -17.75 6.63 2.45
CA SER A 15 -17.71 7.79 3.34
C SER A 15 -16.33 8.44 3.31
N TRP A 16 -16.21 9.59 2.68
CA TRP A 16 -14.97 10.36 2.67
C TRP A 16 -14.48 10.69 4.09
N ASP A 17 -15.41 11.07 4.98
CA ASP A 17 -15.07 11.37 6.38
C ASP A 17 -14.35 10.20 7.06
N GLU A 18 -14.89 9.00 6.94
CA GLU A 18 -14.26 7.81 7.55
C GLU A 18 -12.94 7.44 6.88
N ILE A 19 -12.84 7.61 5.56
CA ILE A 19 -11.61 7.38 4.80
C ILE A 19 -10.51 8.33 5.27
N LEU A 20 -10.80 9.63 5.35
CA LEU A 20 -9.84 10.65 5.76
C LEU A 20 -9.44 10.47 7.22
N ARG A 21 -10.42 10.19 8.08
CA ARG A 21 -10.17 9.85 9.48
C ARG A 21 -9.30 8.60 9.64
N SER A 22 -9.45 7.61 8.77
CA SER A 22 -8.58 6.43 8.78
C SER A 22 -7.14 6.77 8.39
N ALA A 23 -6.92 7.69 7.44
CA ALA A 23 -5.59 8.16 7.08
C ALA A 23 -4.93 8.96 8.22
N ASP A 24 -5.69 9.81 8.93
CA ASP A 24 -5.24 10.53 10.13
C ASP A 24 -4.85 9.56 11.27
N ILE A 25 -5.68 8.53 11.48
CA ILE A 25 -5.42 7.48 12.47
C ILE A 25 -4.14 6.71 12.12
N LEU A 26 -3.90 6.40 10.85
CA LEU A 26 -2.68 5.73 10.41
C LEU A 26 -1.44 6.58 10.72
N ALA A 27 -1.48 7.87 10.45
CA ALA A 27 -0.37 8.78 10.77
C ALA A 27 -0.10 8.83 12.27
N SER A 28 -1.16 8.88 13.07
CA SER A 28 -1.07 8.87 14.55
C SER A 28 -0.51 7.53 15.06
N LEU A 29 -0.92 6.41 14.46
CA LEU A 29 -0.41 5.07 14.74
C LEU A 29 1.09 4.97 14.46
N HIS A 30 1.56 5.44 13.29
CA HIS A 30 2.97 5.47 12.95
C HIS A 30 3.78 6.33 13.93
N GLY A 31 3.24 7.46 14.36
CA GLY A 31 3.86 8.31 15.39
C GLY A 31 4.03 7.58 16.72
N ALA A 32 3.00 6.85 17.18
CA ALA A 32 3.05 6.06 18.39
C ALA A 32 4.01 4.86 18.28
N MET A 33 4.00 4.17 17.13
CA MET A 33 4.89 3.03 16.87
C MET A 33 6.37 3.43 16.88
N ASN A 34 6.70 4.62 16.33
CA ASN A 34 8.08 5.12 16.33
C ASN A 34 8.62 5.38 17.74
N GLN A 35 7.75 5.69 18.71
CA GLN A 35 8.17 5.82 20.10
C GLN A 35 8.51 4.47 20.77
N MET A 36 8.01 3.36 20.19
CA MET A 36 8.24 2.00 20.69
C MET A 36 9.40 1.30 19.97
N GLU A 37 9.97 1.91 18.94
CA GLU A 37 10.89 1.29 17.97
C GLU A 37 12.06 0.55 18.63
N HIS A 38 12.71 1.16 19.63
CA HIS A 38 13.88 0.56 20.28
C HIS A 38 13.65 -0.78 20.97
N SER A 39 12.41 -1.11 21.31
CA SER A 39 12.08 -2.35 22.00
C SER A 39 11.61 -3.48 21.08
N LEU A 40 11.23 -3.16 19.85
CA LEU A 40 10.58 -4.10 18.93
C LEU A 40 11.37 -4.41 17.67
N THR A 41 12.30 -3.55 17.23
CA THR A 41 13.04 -3.72 15.97
C THR A 41 13.90 -4.98 15.90
N GLU A 42 14.36 -5.49 17.05
CA GLU A 42 15.14 -6.74 17.10
C GLU A 42 14.29 -8.00 16.85
N VAL A 43 12.98 -7.89 17.01
CA VAL A 43 12.04 -9.03 16.94
C VAL A 43 11.22 -9.02 15.66
N LEU A 44 11.09 -7.84 15.02
CA LEU A 44 10.27 -7.68 13.83
C LEU A 44 11.00 -8.15 12.56
N ASP A 45 10.23 -8.76 11.67
CA ASP A 45 10.71 -9.11 10.33
C ASP A 45 11.13 -7.83 9.57
N THR A 46 12.39 -7.79 9.16
CA THR A 46 12.99 -6.65 8.46
C THR A 46 13.46 -7.09 7.09
N ASP A 47 12.62 -6.89 6.09
CA ASP A 47 12.97 -7.23 4.71
C ASP A 47 12.99 -5.99 3.81
N VAL A 48 14.07 -5.21 3.90
CA VAL A 48 14.26 -3.94 3.18
C VAL A 48 14.11 -4.06 1.65
N GLY A 49 14.37 -5.22 1.06
CA GLY A 49 14.23 -5.45 -0.38
C GLY A 49 12.92 -6.12 -0.79
N ARG A 50 11.99 -6.36 0.14
CA ARG A 50 10.78 -7.16 -0.08
C ARG A 50 9.90 -6.59 -1.20
N LEU A 51 9.69 -5.28 -1.22
CA LEU A 51 8.87 -4.64 -2.25
C LEU A 51 9.43 -4.85 -3.64
N LEU A 52 10.73 -4.56 -3.84
CA LEU A 52 11.41 -4.71 -5.13
C LEU A 52 11.32 -6.16 -5.61
N ARG A 53 11.65 -7.14 -4.76
CA ARG A 53 11.55 -8.56 -5.11
C ARG A 53 10.13 -8.99 -5.45
N THR A 54 9.14 -8.46 -4.74
CA THR A 54 7.72 -8.75 -5.00
C THR A 54 7.32 -8.23 -6.38
N TYR A 55 7.64 -6.99 -6.70
CA TYR A 55 7.32 -6.40 -8.00
C TYR A 55 8.09 -7.06 -9.15
N GLU A 56 9.36 -7.42 -8.95
CA GLU A 56 10.11 -8.21 -9.93
C GLU A 56 9.48 -9.57 -10.19
N LYS A 57 8.98 -10.24 -9.14
CA LYS A 57 8.27 -11.51 -9.27
C LYS A 57 6.98 -11.32 -10.06
N HIS A 58 6.13 -10.36 -9.69
CA HIS A 58 4.87 -10.08 -10.41
C HIS A 58 5.12 -9.72 -11.88
N THR A 59 6.11 -8.89 -12.16
CA THR A 59 6.48 -8.54 -13.54
C THR A 59 6.90 -9.78 -14.35
N ARG A 60 7.67 -10.71 -13.77
CA ARG A 60 8.03 -11.98 -14.42
C ARG A 60 6.81 -12.88 -14.66
N GLU A 61 5.93 -12.98 -13.68
CA GLU A 61 4.69 -13.77 -13.77
C GLU A 61 3.78 -13.20 -14.88
N LEU A 62 3.60 -11.89 -14.92
CA LEU A 62 2.80 -11.22 -15.94
C LEU A 62 3.39 -11.42 -17.35
N ARG A 63 4.71 -11.39 -17.49
CA ARG A 63 5.40 -11.71 -18.75
C ARG A 63 5.16 -13.16 -19.18
N THR A 64 5.11 -14.08 -18.25
CA THR A 64 4.79 -15.49 -18.51
C THR A 64 3.36 -15.65 -19.02
N VAL A 65 2.39 -14.97 -18.37
CA VAL A 65 0.99 -14.95 -18.80
C VAL A 65 0.87 -14.36 -20.22
N ARG A 66 1.53 -13.23 -20.48
CA ARG A 66 1.56 -12.61 -21.82
C ARG A 66 2.10 -13.57 -22.89
N ASN A 67 3.19 -14.27 -22.64
CA ASN A 67 3.79 -15.19 -23.60
C ASN A 67 2.86 -16.38 -23.87
N TYR A 68 2.23 -16.93 -22.84
CA TYR A 68 1.21 -17.97 -22.98
C TYR A 68 0.02 -17.49 -23.81
N THR A 69 -0.56 -16.34 -23.47
CA THR A 69 -1.70 -15.76 -24.18
C THR A 69 -1.37 -15.46 -25.63
N ARG A 70 -0.16 -14.96 -25.92
CA ARG A 70 0.30 -14.69 -27.29
C ARG A 70 0.34 -15.95 -28.15
N GLY A 71 0.70 -17.10 -27.57
CA GLY A 71 0.79 -18.38 -28.27
C GLY A 71 -0.55 -19.06 -28.58
N ARG A 72 -1.66 -18.63 -27.97
CA ARG A 72 -2.98 -19.22 -28.20
C ARG A 72 -3.51 -18.89 -29.59
N LYS A 73 -4.09 -19.89 -30.30
CA LYS A 73 -4.70 -19.72 -31.62
C LYS A 73 -5.99 -18.88 -31.51
N ASN A 74 -6.88 -19.26 -30.58
CA ASN A 74 -8.14 -18.57 -30.34
C ASN A 74 -8.04 -17.76 -29.04
N LYS A 75 -8.17 -16.45 -29.16
CA LYS A 75 -8.10 -15.51 -28.05
C LYS A 75 -9.48 -14.91 -27.76
N SER A 76 -9.85 -14.85 -26.50
CA SER A 76 -11.00 -14.08 -26.04
C SER A 76 -10.79 -12.58 -26.25
N GLU A 77 -11.86 -11.77 -26.18
CA GLU A 77 -11.74 -10.31 -26.27
C GLU A 77 -10.88 -9.77 -25.13
N PHE A 78 -11.01 -10.27 -23.91
CA PHE A 78 -10.14 -9.93 -22.79
C PHE A 78 -8.66 -10.19 -23.09
N GLU A 79 -8.33 -11.35 -23.68
CA GLU A 79 -6.94 -11.69 -24.02
C GLU A 79 -6.36 -10.78 -25.12
N LYS A 80 -7.19 -10.36 -26.07
CA LYS A 80 -6.78 -9.39 -27.10
C LYS A 80 -6.49 -8.02 -26.49
N GLU A 81 -7.39 -7.53 -25.63
CA GLU A 81 -7.23 -6.27 -24.93
C GLU A 81 -6.02 -6.28 -24.01
N PHE A 82 -5.85 -7.35 -23.21
CA PHE A 82 -4.67 -7.56 -22.37
C PHE A 82 -3.37 -7.45 -23.19
N LEU A 83 -3.29 -8.15 -24.33
CA LEU A 83 -2.09 -8.09 -25.20
C LEU A 83 -1.86 -6.70 -25.80
N GLY A 84 -2.92 -5.95 -26.08
CA GLY A 84 -2.85 -4.58 -26.59
C GLY A 84 -2.34 -3.59 -25.54
N LEU A 85 -2.75 -3.75 -24.29
CA LEU A 85 -2.35 -2.88 -23.17
C LEU A 85 -1.02 -3.26 -22.54
N TYR A 86 -0.62 -4.54 -22.66
CA TYR A 86 0.57 -5.09 -22.00
C TYR A 86 1.85 -4.25 -22.22
N PRO A 87 2.21 -3.77 -23.44
CA PRO A 87 3.43 -3.00 -23.63
C PRO A 87 3.50 -1.75 -22.76
N LYS A 88 2.39 -1.04 -22.60
CA LYS A 88 2.29 0.16 -21.76
C LYS A 88 2.54 -0.18 -20.29
N PHE A 89 1.92 -1.24 -19.79
CA PHE A 89 2.10 -1.66 -18.39
C PHE A 89 3.49 -2.25 -18.14
N GLU A 90 4.08 -2.95 -19.11
CA GLU A 90 5.46 -3.47 -19.01
C GLU A 90 6.47 -2.32 -18.93
N GLU A 91 6.31 -1.26 -19.74
CA GLU A 91 7.12 -0.05 -19.70
C GLU A 91 7.02 0.63 -18.32
N GLN A 92 5.81 0.89 -17.87
CA GLN A 92 5.54 1.50 -16.56
C GLN A 92 6.13 0.66 -15.40
N ALA A 93 5.95 -0.66 -15.42
CA ALA A 93 6.54 -1.54 -14.41
C ALA A 93 8.06 -1.49 -14.42
N SER A 94 8.68 -1.42 -15.61
CA SER A 94 10.14 -1.37 -15.77
C SER A 94 10.72 -0.07 -15.22
N GLU A 95 10.11 1.07 -15.49
CA GLU A 95 10.52 2.38 -14.96
C GLU A 95 10.44 2.42 -13.42
N ILE A 96 9.37 1.83 -12.87
CA ILE A 96 9.19 1.79 -11.42
C ILE A 96 10.21 0.86 -10.76
N LEU A 97 10.49 -0.31 -11.35
CA LEU A 97 11.51 -1.22 -10.86
C LEU A 97 12.91 -0.58 -10.88
N GLU A 98 13.24 0.17 -11.93
CA GLU A 98 14.51 0.91 -12.02
C GLU A 98 14.60 1.96 -10.90
N SER A 99 13.54 2.77 -10.73
CA SER A 99 13.47 3.77 -9.67
C SER A 99 13.54 3.14 -8.27
N LEU A 100 12.96 1.96 -8.04
CA LEU A 100 13.07 1.26 -6.76
C LEU A 100 14.48 0.74 -6.51
N ARG A 101 15.19 0.24 -7.53
CA ARG A 101 16.60 -0.18 -7.41
C ARG A 101 17.50 0.99 -7.00
N GLU A 102 17.29 2.18 -7.56
CA GLU A 102 18.02 3.41 -7.16
C GLU A 102 17.78 3.80 -5.70
N GLN A 103 16.67 3.34 -5.11
CA GLN A 103 16.34 3.60 -3.71
C GLN A 103 16.79 2.47 -2.77
N GLU A 104 17.31 1.36 -3.32
CA GLU A 104 17.70 0.20 -2.52
C GLU A 104 18.78 0.58 -1.47
N GLY A 105 18.64 0.05 -0.27
CA GLY A 105 19.54 0.33 0.86
C GLY A 105 19.29 1.65 1.60
N LYS A 106 18.42 2.53 1.13
CA LYS A 106 18.03 3.73 1.87
C LYS A 106 17.16 3.34 3.06
N LYS A 107 17.45 3.94 4.21
CA LYS A 107 16.73 3.69 5.47
C LYS A 107 15.76 4.82 5.86
N GLU A 108 15.64 5.85 5.02
CA GLU A 108 14.74 6.97 5.27
C GLU A 108 13.27 6.50 5.26
N GLY A 109 12.47 7.00 6.19
CA GLY A 109 11.06 6.65 6.31
C GLY A 109 10.80 5.23 6.81
N MET A 110 11.84 4.49 7.24
CA MET A 110 11.71 3.19 7.88
C MET A 110 11.11 3.35 9.28
N GLY A 111 10.30 2.41 9.68
CA GLY A 111 9.68 2.34 10.99
C GLY A 111 8.77 1.14 11.11
N ILE A 112 8.13 1.00 12.27
CA ILE A 112 7.18 -0.08 12.49
C ILE A 112 5.91 0.21 11.68
N CYS A 113 5.53 -0.74 10.84
CA CYS A 113 4.35 -0.72 9.98
C CYS A 113 3.28 -1.66 10.51
N HIS A 114 2.01 -1.36 10.25
CA HIS A 114 0.91 -2.30 10.48
C HIS A 114 1.03 -3.52 9.56
N GLY A 115 1.53 -3.33 8.34
CA GLY A 115 1.78 -4.37 7.34
C GLY A 115 0.54 -4.85 6.57
N ASP A 116 -0.68 -4.55 7.07
CA ASP A 116 -1.95 -4.82 6.37
C ASP A 116 -3.02 -3.77 6.70
N PHE A 117 -2.65 -2.48 6.68
CA PHE A 117 -3.62 -1.41 6.93
C PHE A 117 -4.63 -1.34 5.78
N SER A 118 -5.90 -1.56 6.10
CA SER A 118 -7.01 -1.58 5.14
C SER A 118 -8.32 -1.19 5.82
N GLN A 119 -9.37 -0.93 5.01
CA GLN A 119 -10.71 -0.60 5.53
C GLN A 119 -11.28 -1.67 6.48
N HIS A 120 -10.88 -2.94 6.33
CA HIS A 120 -11.32 -4.04 7.19
C HIS A 120 -10.67 -4.03 8.56
N ASN A 121 -9.50 -3.39 8.67
CA ASN A 121 -8.70 -3.33 9.88
C ASN A 121 -8.84 -2.00 10.64
N VAL A 122 -9.75 -1.12 10.18
CA VAL A 122 -10.17 0.09 10.91
C VAL A 122 -11.63 -0.05 11.29
N VAL A 123 -11.89 -0.14 12.59
CA VAL A 123 -13.22 -0.38 13.15
C VAL A 123 -13.76 0.89 13.78
N PHE A 124 -14.92 1.35 13.29
CA PHE A 124 -15.62 2.53 13.80
C PHE A 124 -16.75 2.14 14.74
N ARG A 125 -16.83 2.81 15.88
CA ARG A 125 -17.93 2.70 16.83
C ARG A 125 -18.24 4.06 17.42
N SER A 126 -19.39 4.64 17.05
CA SER A 126 -19.78 6.02 17.47
C SER A 126 -18.62 7.00 17.23
N GLU A 127 -18.11 7.62 18.30
CA GLU A 127 -17.00 8.58 18.27
C GLU A 127 -15.61 7.92 18.19
N TYR A 128 -15.51 6.61 18.37
CA TYR A 128 -14.24 5.90 18.46
C TYR A 128 -13.91 5.17 17.15
N ALA A 129 -12.63 5.11 16.85
CA ALA A 129 -12.10 4.20 15.86
C ALA A 129 -10.94 3.42 16.45
N ALA A 130 -10.80 2.16 16.05
CA ALA A 130 -9.72 1.30 16.49
C ALA A 130 -9.06 0.63 15.28
N VAL A 131 -7.76 0.45 15.34
CA VAL A 131 -7.00 -0.38 14.39
C VAL A 131 -6.84 -1.77 15.00
N ILE A 132 -7.08 -2.79 14.20
CA ILE A 132 -7.05 -4.20 14.61
C ILE A 132 -6.14 -5.02 13.68
N SER A 133 -5.90 -6.29 14.01
CA SER A 133 -5.19 -7.25 13.13
C SER A 133 -3.71 -6.90 12.87
N PHE A 134 -2.94 -6.76 13.95
CA PHE A 134 -1.49 -6.51 13.90
C PHE A 134 -0.65 -7.78 13.61
N ASP A 135 -1.21 -8.77 12.89
CA ASP A 135 -0.54 -10.04 12.61
C ASP A 135 0.60 -9.91 11.59
N ASN A 136 0.56 -8.85 10.78
CA ASN A 136 1.54 -8.55 9.74
C ASN A 136 2.49 -7.40 10.10
N ILE A 137 2.56 -7.07 11.42
CA ILE A 137 3.46 -6.01 11.89
C ILE A 137 4.89 -6.30 11.43
N CYS A 138 5.55 -5.31 10.86
CA CYS A 138 6.91 -5.45 10.32
C CYS A 138 7.67 -4.13 10.41
N TYR A 139 8.98 -4.15 10.14
CA TYR A 139 9.80 -2.97 10.04
C TYR A 139 10.10 -2.69 8.55
N ASP A 140 9.48 -1.67 7.98
CA ASP A 140 9.58 -1.31 6.56
C ASP A 140 9.38 0.20 6.39
N VAL A 141 9.36 0.70 5.16
CA VAL A 141 9.02 2.09 4.84
C VAL A 141 7.55 2.34 5.16
N GLN A 142 7.28 3.14 6.21
CA GLN A 142 5.93 3.33 6.79
C GLN A 142 4.89 3.82 5.77
N ILE A 143 5.31 4.62 4.78
CA ILE A 143 4.40 5.10 3.73
C ILE A 143 3.78 3.95 2.91
N GLY A 144 4.32 2.75 3.01
CA GLY A 144 3.77 1.54 2.40
C GLY A 144 2.37 1.18 2.89
N ASP A 145 2.08 1.43 4.18
CA ASP A 145 0.73 1.21 4.73
C ASP A 145 -0.28 2.21 4.14
N LEU A 146 0.11 3.49 3.99
CA LEU A 146 -0.73 4.49 3.33
C LEU A 146 -0.97 4.13 1.85
N ALA A 147 0.07 3.73 1.12
CA ALA A 147 -0.04 3.34 -0.28
C ALA A 147 -1.03 2.18 -0.46
N ARG A 148 -0.94 1.16 0.38
CA ARG A 148 -1.85 -0.01 0.38
C ARG A 148 -3.29 0.42 0.66
N PHE A 149 -3.51 1.24 1.67
CA PHE A 149 -4.84 1.74 2.01
C PHE A 149 -5.42 2.58 0.88
N MET A 150 -4.64 3.54 0.37
CA MET A 150 -5.06 4.40 -0.76
C MET A 150 -5.46 3.57 -1.98
N ARG A 151 -4.65 2.59 -2.38
CA ARG A 151 -4.97 1.75 -3.54
C ARG A 151 -6.34 1.08 -3.37
N LYS A 152 -6.57 0.39 -2.24
CA LYS A 152 -7.84 -0.30 -1.95
C LYS A 152 -9.05 0.64 -1.93
N ILE A 153 -8.86 1.86 -1.43
CA ILE A 153 -9.92 2.88 -1.41
C ILE A 153 -10.18 3.46 -2.80
N LEU A 154 -9.11 3.83 -3.52
CA LEU A 154 -9.22 4.46 -4.84
C LEU A 154 -9.80 3.50 -5.88
N GLU A 155 -9.46 2.23 -5.85
CA GLU A 155 -10.07 1.19 -6.69
C GLU A 155 -11.61 1.16 -6.53
N LYS A 156 -12.10 1.26 -5.29
CA LYS A 156 -13.54 1.29 -4.99
C LYS A 156 -14.21 2.64 -5.29
N ASN A 157 -13.43 3.69 -5.48
CA ASN A 157 -13.88 5.05 -5.75
C ASN A 157 -13.48 5.53 -7.16
N ASN A 158 -13.37 4.62 -8.13
CA ASN A 158 -13.05 4.92 -9.53
C ASN A 158 -11.80 5.81 -9.68
N TRP A 159 -10.79 5.59 -8.86
CA TRP A 159 -9.54 6.35 -8.85
C TRP A 159 -9.75 7.88 -8.75
N ASN A 160 -10.68 8.30 -7.88
CA ASN A 160 -10.96 9.71 -7.66
C ASN A 160 -9.72 10.43 -7.11
N MET A 161 -9.11 11.26 -7.96
CA MET A 161 -7.88 11.99 -7.61
C MET A 161 -8.08 13.00 -6.48
N GLY A 162 -9.25 13.62 -6.38
CA GLY A 162 -9.59 14.53 -5.28
C GLY A 162 -9.55 13.81 -3.94
N LEU A 163 -10.19 12.65 -3.85
CA LEU A 163 -10.15 11.79 -2.66
C LEU A 163 -8.70 11.40 -2.33
N GLY A 164 -7.91 10.98 -3.33
CA GLY A 164 -6.51 10.62 -3.12
C GLY A 164 -5.68 11.75 -2.53
N MET A 165 -5.85 12.96 -3.03
CA MET A 165 -5.16 14.15 -2.51
C MET A 165 -5.57 14.49 -1.07
N GLU A 166 -6.85 14.38 -0.72
CA GLU A 166 -7.33 14.60 0.63
C GLU A 166 -6.82 13.51 1.60
N MET A 167 -6.69 12.24 1.17
CA MET A 167 -6.08 11.19 1.98
C MET A 167 -4.61 11.50 2.29
N ILE A 168 -3.84 11.95 1.29
CA ILE A 168 -2.45 12.37 1.48
C ILE A 168 -2.38 13.55 2.46
N ARG A 169 -3.26 14.54 2.32
CA ARG A 169 -3.34 15.70 3.21
C ARG A 169 -3.64 15.26 4.64
N ALA A 170 -4.68 14.47 4.86
CA ALA A 170 -5.08 13.99 6.17
C ALA A 170 -3.95 13.24 6.90
N TYR A 171 -3.17 12.45 6.16
CA TYR A 171 -1.97 11.80 6.71
C TYR A 171 -0.87 12.82 7.03
N SER A 172 -0.57 13.74 6.07
CA SER A 172 0.55 14.68 6.17
C SER A 172 0.37 15.73 7.24
N ASP A 173 -0.86 16.10 7.57
CA ASP A 173 -1.19 17.06 8.63
C ASP A 173 -0.74 16.54 10.03
N LYS A 174 -0.66 15.23 10.21
CA LYS A 174 -0.18 14.59 11.44
C LYS A 174 1.29 14.15 11.36
N LYS A 175 1.69 13.63 10.21
CA LYS A 175 3.05 13.15 9.96
C LYS A 175 3.53 13.69 8.61
N ALA A 176 4.33 14.75 8.67
CA ALA A 176 4.92 15.33 7.46
C ALA A 176 5.70 14.25 6.67
N MET A 177 5.50 14.23 5.36
CA MET A 177 6.19 13.31 4.46
C MET A 177 7.45 13.97 3.90
N SER A 178 8.55 13.25 3.93
CA SER A 178 9.78 13.66 3.24
C SER A 178 9.65 13.51 1.71
N PRO A 179 10.56 14.14 0.93
CA PRO A 179 10.62 13.90 -0.51
C PRO A 179 10.82 12.43 -0.87
N TYR A 180 11.56 11.69 -0.05
CA TYR A 180 11.76 10.26 -0.22
C TYR A 180 10.44 9.48 -0.01
N GLU A 181 9.72 9.74 1.09
CA GLU A 181 8.44 9.10 1.37
C GLU A 181 7.40 9.42 0.29
N THR A 182 7.39 10.66 -0.23
CA THR A 182 6.53 11.06 -1.35
C THR A 182 6.85 10.26 -2.62
N LYS A 183 8.14 10.12 -2.95
CA LYS A 183 8.58 9.27 -4.08
C LYS A 183 8.19 7.81 -3.85
N GLN A 184 8.36 7.28 -2.65
CA GLN A 184 7.98 5.91 -2.30
C GLN A 184 6.47 5.68 -2.42
N LEU A 185 5.64 6.64 -2.03
CA LEU A 185 4.19 6.60 -2.21
C LEU A 185 3.83 6.54 -3.69
N TYR A 186 4.41 7.45 -4.50
CA TYR A 186 4.22 7.48 -5.95
C TYR A 186 4.57 6.14 -6.61
N LEU A 187 5.75 5.59 -6.32
CA LEU A 187 6.20 4.33 -6.92
C LEU A 187 5.25 3.16 -6.59
N ARG A 188 4.76 3.10 -5.35
CA ARG A 188 3.82 2.07 -4.92
C ARG A 188 2.44 2.22 -5.58
N LEU A 189 1.93 3.43 -5.76
CA LEU A 189 0.63 3.67 -6.39
C LEU A 189 0.68 3.50 -7.91
N SER A 190 1.81 3.80 -8.51
CA SER A 190 1.99 3.75 -9.97
C SER A 190 2.37 2.36 -10.50
N TYR A 191 2.81 1.43 -9.65
CA TYR A 191 3.09 0.06 -10.11
C TYR A 191 1.79 -0.63 -10.55
N PRO A 192 1.73 -1.22 -11.76
CA PRO A 192 0.54 -1.92 -12.27
C PRO A 192 0.41 -3.29 -11.61
N GLU A 193 -0.42 -3.39 -10.57
CA GLU A 193 -0.78 -4.65 -9.89
C GLU A 193 -1.96 -5.33 -10.54
#